data_eff2b4faccc4f68df8d57d64b720690a
#
_entry.id   eff2b4faccc4f68df8d57d64b720690a
#
_cell.length_a   1.000
_cell.length_b   1.000
_cell.length_c   1.000
_cell.angle_alpha   90.00
_cell.angle_beta   90.00
_cell.angle_gamma   90.00
#
_symmetry.space_group_name_H-M   'P 1'
#
loop_
_entity.id
_entity.type
_entity.pdbx_description
1 polymer ?
#
loop_
_entity_poly.entity_id
_entity_poly.type
_entity_poly.pdbx_seq_one_letter_code
_entity_poly.pdbx_strand_id
1 'polypeptide(L)'
;SIYTIGAKAKAAVETARENIAKNLGAANPNEIYFTSGGSESDNWALKGVCHALKAKGKKHIITSKFEHHAILHTCDALEKEGFEVTYLDVYENGIIHPEDVENAIREDTAIVSIMYANNEIGTIQPISEIGAICRKHGVLFHTDAVQAAGYVKIDVQKENIDLLSMTAHKLHGPKGCGLLYIRKGVRIENLICGGAQE
;
A
#
# COMPACT_ATOMS: atom_id res chain seq x y z
N SER A 1 -14.53 23.67 -4.64
CA SER A 1 -15.25 24.45 -5.64
C SER A 1 -16.00 25.61 -4.97
N ILE A 2 -16.00 26.78 -5.59
CA ILE A 2 -16.73 27.98 -5.14
C ILE A 2 -18.22 27.93 -5.57
N TYR A 3 -18.58 27.02 -6.48
CA TYR A 3 -19.96 26.86 -6.94
C TYR A 3 -20.76 25.91 -6.04
N THR A 4 -22.04 26.19 -5.83
CA THR A 4 -22.92 25.41 -4.93
C THR A 4 -22.99 23.92 -5.32
N ILE A 5 -23.13 23.62 -6.63
CA ILE A 5 -23.16 22.25 -7.13
C ILE A 5 -21.82 21.54 -6.89
N GLY A 6 -20.71 22.21 -7.16
CA GLY A 6 -19.38 21.69 -6.90
C GLY A 6 -19.08 21.51 -5.41
N ALA A 7 -19.65 22.36 -4.54
CA ALA A 7 -19.54 22.20 -3.09
C ALA A 7 -20.24 20.92 -2.60
N LYS A 8 -21.42 20.59 -3.13
CA LYS A 8 -22.14 19.34 -2.83
C LYS A 8 -21.33 18.11 -3.25
N ALA A 9 -20.78 18.12 -4.46
CA ALA A 9 -19.94 17.01 -4.94
C ALA A 9 -18.69 16.83 -4.06
N LYS A 10 -18.01 17.94 -3.71
CA LYS A 10 -16.88 17.91 -2.79
C LYS A 10 -17.27 17.33 -1.44
N ALA A 11 -18.37 17.77 -0.86
CA ALA A 11 -18.85 17.26 0.44
C ALA A 11 -19.09 15.74 0.41
N ALA A 12 -19.64 15.21 -0.68
CA ALA A 12 -19.84 13.77 -0.83
C ALA A 12 -18.51 13.00 -0.86
N VAL A 13 -17.49 13.51 -1.56
CA VAL A 13 -16.14 12.92 -1.59
C VAL A 13 -15.49 12.96 -0.20
N GLU A 14 -15.55 14.10 0.48
CA GLU A 14 -14.95 14.23 1.83
C GLU A 14 -15.67 13.33 2.85
N THR A 15 -16.99 13.21 2.80
CA THR A 15 -17.72 12.25 3.66
C THR A 15 -17.29 10.80 3.38
N ALA A 16 -17.10 10.43 2.12
CA ALA A 16 -16.58 9.10 1.78
C ALA A 16 -15.16 8.89 2.35
N ARG A 17 -14.28 9.88 2.20
CA ARG A 17 -12.91 9.90 2.73
C ARG A 17 -12.89 9.70 4.25
N GLU A 18 -13.71 10.45 4.99
CA GLU A 18 -13.85 10.36 6.44
C GLU A 18 -14.33 8.96 6.89
N ASN A 19 -15.34 8.42 6.20
CA ASN A 19 -15.86 7.09 6.50
C ASN A 19 -14.82 5.99 6.26
N ILE A 20 -14.07 6.07 5.17
CA ILE A 20 -12.99 5.12 4.86
C ILE A 20 -11.88 5.23 5.91
N ALA A 21 -11.41 6.43 6.22
CA ALA A 21 -10.39 6.66 7.23
C ALA A 21 -10.79 6.06 8.59
N LYS A 22 -12.03 6.28 9.02
CA LYS A 22 -12.57 5.71 10.25
C LYS A 22 -12.58 4.19 10.23
N ASN A 23 -13.00 3.58 9.12
CA ASN A 23 -13.09 2.12 9.00
C ASN A 23 -11.71 1.45 8.97
N LEU A 24 -10.71 2.10 8.40
CA LEU A 24 -9.32 1.63 8.37
C LEU A 24 -8.53 1.97 9.65
N GLY A 25 -9.09 2.74 10.57
CA GLY A 25 -8.37 3.22 11.75
C GLY A 25 -7.27 4.24 11.42
N ALA A 26 -7.38 4.94 10.29
CA ALA A 26 -6.47 6.02 9.92
C ALA A 26 -6.57 7.20 10.91
N ALA A 27 -5.46 7.87 11.18
CA ALA A 27 -5.41 8.97 12.12
C ALA A 27 -6.09 10.25 11.57
N ASN A 28 -6.11 10.40 10.24
CA ASN A 28 -6.67 11.57 9.58
C ASN A 28 -7.27 11.18 8.21
N PRO A 29 -8.43 11.75 7.82
CA PRO A 29 -8.99 11.53 6.48
C PRO A 29 -8.04 11.92 5.34
N ASN A 30 -7.16 12.89 5.54
CA ASN A 30 -6.14 13.30 4.56
C ASN A 30 -5.05 12.24 4.30
N GLU A 31 -5.10 11.10 4.96
CA GLU A 31 -4.27 9.93 4.68
C GLU A 31 -4.87 9.01 3.60
N ILE A 32 -6.08 9.32 3.13
CA ILE A 32 -6.79 8.57 2.08
C ILE A 32 -6.71 9.33 0.76
N TYR A 33 -6.16 8.72 -0.26
CA TYR A 33 -6.05 9.24 -1.63
C TYR A 33 -6.84 8.37 -2.58
N PHE A 34 -7.75 8.95 -3.35
CA PHE A 34 -8.53 8.20 -4.32
C PHE A 34 -7.73 7.94 -5.58
N THR A 35 -7.85 6.73 -6.12
CA THR A 35 -7.19 6.26 -7.33
C THR A 35 -8.20 5.58 -8.26
N SER A 36 -7.77 5.18 -9.44
CA SER A 36 -8.60 4.41 -10.37
C SER A 36 -8.77 2.94 -9.99
N GLY A 37 -7.97 2.43 -9.04
CA GLY A 37 -8.02 1.04 -8.60
C GLY A 37 -6.77 0.57 -7.89
N GLY A 38 -6.75 -0.70 -7.47
CA GLY A 38 -5.63 -1.31 -6.74
C GLY A 38 -4.31 -1.21 -7.49
N SER A 39 -4.29 -1.50 -8.80
CA SER A 39 -3.06 -1.46 -9.60
C SER A 39 -2.42 -0.06 -9.64
N GLU A 40 -3.20 1.01 -9.71
CA GLU A 40 -2.67 2.37 -9.61
C GLU A 40 -2.12 2.62 -8.21
N SER A 41 -2.85 2.20 -7.18
CA SER A 41 -2.43 2.36 -5.78
C SER A 41 -1.10 1.63 -5.50
N ASP A 42 -0.96 0.38 -5.95
CA ASP A 42 0.26 -0.42 -5.81
C ASP A 42 1.45 0.21 -6.52
N ASN A 43 1.24 0.62 -7.78
CA ASN A 43 2.29 1.32 -8.54
C ASN A 43 2.71 2.62 -7.85
N TRP A 44 1.74 3.39 -7.35
CA TRP A 44 2.06 4.64 -6.67
C TRP A 44 2.81 4.40 -5.36
N ALA A 45 2.36 3.44 -4.55
CA ALA A 45 3.02 3.09 -3.30
C ALA A 45 4.50 2.71 -3.54
N LEU A 46 4.76 1.76 -4.42
CA LEU A 46 6.12 1.27 -4.67
C LEU A 46 6.99 2.31 -5.36
N LYS A 47 6.57 2.80 -6.54
CA LYS A 47 7.36 3.78 -7.31
C LYS A 47 7.56 5.09 -6.54
N GLY A 48 6.49 5.61 -5.96
CA GLY A 48 6.53 6.88 -5.24
C GLY A 48 7.47 6.84 -4.04
N VAL A 49 7.44 5.76 -3.24
CA VAL A 49 8.36 5.59 -2.11
C VAL A 49 9.79 5.37 -2.59
N CYS A 50 10.01 4.47 -3.55
CA CYS A 50 11.32 4.17 -4.08
C CYS A 50 12.02 5.40 -4.65
N HIS A 51 11.32 6.18 -5.48
CA HIS A 51 11.88 7.41 -6.05
C HIS A 51 12.15 8.47 -4.97
N ALA A 52 11.22 8.67 -4.03
CA ALA A 52 11.41 9.64 -2.94
C ALA A 52 12.60 9.32 -2.01
N LEU A 53 12.97 8.04 -1.89
CA LEU A 53 14.05 7.60 -1.00
C LEU A 53 15.35 7.30 -1.74
N LYS A 54 15.37 7.29 -3.07
CA LYS A 54 16.56 6.98 -3.90
C LYS A 54 17.76 7.89 -3.59
N ALA A 55 17.51 9.19 -3.42
CA ALA A 55 18.55 10.15 -3.07
C ALA A 55 19.16 9.94 -1.68
N LYS A 56 18.49 9.18 -0.80
CA LYS A 56 18.98 8.78 0.52
C LYS A 56 19.74 7.44 0.50
N GLY A 57 20.00 6.89 -0.67
CA GLY A 57 20.67 5.60 -0.84
C GLY A 57 19.78 4.38 -0.62
N LYS A 58 18.47 4.56 -0.45
CA LYS A 58 17.54 3.45 -0.31
C LYS A 58 17.20 2.88 -1.69
N LYS A 59 17.61 1.64 -1.94
CA LYS A 59 17.50 1.00 -3.28
C LYS A 59 16.98 -0.43 -3.22
N HIS A 60 16.64 -0.93 -2.04
CA HIS A 60 16.21 -2.30 -1.85
C HIS A 60 14.71 -2.37 -1.52
N ILE A 61 14.04 -3.33 -2.12
CA ILE A 61 12.61 -3.64 -1.95
C ILE A 61 12.51 -5.10 -1.49
N ILE A 62 11.64 -5.36 -0.53
CA ILE A 62 11.28 -6.73 -0.15
C ILE A 62 9.82 -6.96 -0.49
N THR A 63 9.54 -8.03 -1.21
CA THR A 63 8.19 -8.47 -1.55
C THR A 63 8.12 -9.99 -1.58
N SER A 64 6.97 -10.57 -1.91
CA SER A 64 6.84 -12.03 -2.07
C SER A 64 6.69 -12.45 -3.53
N LYS A 65 6.99 -13.70 -3.83
CA LYS A 65 6.69 -14.32 -5.13
C LYS A 65 5.19 -14.54 -5.36
N PHE A 66 4.40 -14.30 -4.37
CA PHE A 66 2.99 -14.65 -4.22
C PHE A 66 2.05 -13.42 -4.40
N GLU A 67 2.62 -12.28 -4.76
CA GLU A 67 1.91 -11.03 -4.94
C GLU A 67 1.05 -10.99 -6.21
N HIS A 68 0.09 -10.06 -6.22
CA HIS A 68 -0.61 -9.71 -7.45
C HIS A 68 0.38 -9.13 -8.48
N HIS A 69 0.12 -9.37 -9.77
CA HIS A 69 0.97 -8.89 -10.87
C HIS A 69 1.22 -7.38 -10.86
N ALA A 70 0.32 -6.58 -10.28
CA ALA A 70 0.54 -5.14 -10.13
C ALA A 70 1.78 -4.83 -9.26
N ILE A 71 2.07 -5.64 -8.24
CA ILE A 71 3.29 -5.54 -7.43
C ILE A 71 4.48 -6.12 -8.20
N LEU A 72 4.38 -7.36 -8.71
CA LEU A 72 5.49 -8.04 -9.35
C LEU A 72 6.02 -7.26 -10.58
N HIS A 73 5.13 -6.83 -11.48
CA HIS A 73 5.54 -6.06 -12.65
C HIS A 73 6.04 -4.64 -12.29
N THR A 74 5.57 -4.07 -11.18
CA THR A 74 6.12 -2.80 -10.68
C THR A 74 7.53 -3.01 -10.15
N CYS A 75 7.80 -4.10 -9.45
CA CYS A 75 9.15 -4.48 -9.03
C CYS A 75 10.07 -4.70 -10.23
N ASP A 76 9.63 -5.47 -11.27
CA ASP A 76 10.39 -5.65 -12.52
C ASP A 76 10.76 -4.32 -13.19
N ALA A 77 9.86 -3.34 -13.14
CA ALA A 77 10.13 -2.01 -13.67
C ALA A 77 11.18 -1.25 -12.84
N LEU A 78 11.07 -1.33 -11.51
CA LEU A 78 12.03 -0.69 -10.61
C LEU A 78 13.42 -1.34 -10.66
N GLU A 79 13.52 -2.64 -10.89
CA GLU A 79 14.81 -3.32 -11.12
C GLU A 79 15.53 -2.75 -12.35
N LYS A 80 14.80 -2.46 -13.44
CA LYS A 80 15.36 -1.80 -14.63
C LYS A 80 15.83 -0.36 -14.35
N GLU A 81 15.32 0.27 -13.30
CA GLU A 81 15.74 1.60 -12.82
C GLU A 81 16.91 1.55 -11.82
N GLY A 82 17.42 0.33 -11.51
CA GLY A 82 18.56 0.07 -10.65
C GLY A 82 18.22 -0.12 -9.17
N PHE A 83 16.97 -0.47 -8.87
CA PHE A 83 16.61 -1.00 -7.56
C PHE A 83 16.90 -2.50 -7.48
N GLU A 84 17.09 -3.02 -6.29
CA GLU A 84 17.23 -4.44 -5.99
C GLU A 84 15.97 -4.95 -5.31
N VAL A 85 15.48 -6.13 -5.70
CA VAL A 85 14.28 -6.73 -5.14
C VAL A 85 14.59 -8.09 -4.53
N THR A 86 14.24 -8.29 -3.27
CA THR A 86 14.20 -9.61 -2.65
C THR A 86 12.78 -10.15 -2.70
N TYR A 87 12.60 -11.26 -3.43
CA TYR A 87 11.33 -11.97 -3.52
C TYR A 87 11.32 -13.15 -2.54
N LEU A 88 10.57 -13.00 -1.45
CA LEU A 88 10.42 -14.05 -0.44
C LEU A 88 9.57 -15.21 -0.98
N ASP A 89 9.95 -16.41 -0.63
CA ASP A 89 9.13 -17.60 -0.85
C ASP A 89 7.99 -17.68 0.17
N VAL A 90 6.93 -18.38 -0.18
CA VAL A 90 5.86 -18.76 0.74
C VAL A 90 5.99 -20.24 1.10
N TYR A 91 5.55 -20.61 2.29
CA TYR A 91 5.55 -21.98 2.75
C TYR A 91 4.30 -22.74 2.26
N GLU A 92 4.19 -24.06 2.54
CA GLU A 92 3.10 -24.90 2.04
C GLU A 92 1.68 -24.34 2.28
N ASN A 93 1.50 -23.61 3.39
CA ASN A 93 0.24 -22.96 3.72
C ASN A 93 0.03 -21.60 3.04
N GLY A 94 0.98 -21.17 2.19
CA GLY A 94 0.96 -19.86 1.55
C GLY A 94 1.29 -18.69 2.47
N ILE A 95 1.86 -18.96 3.66
CA ILE A 95 2.24 -17.93 4.65
C ILE A 95 3.71 -17.59 4.49
N ILE A 96 4.04 -16.30 4.62
CA ILE A 96 5.41 -15.79 4.77
C ILE A 96 5.75 -15.79 6.26
N HIS A 97 6.91 -16.32 6.62
CA HIS A 97 7.35 -16.22 8.00
C HIS A 97 7.90 -14.81 8.28
N PRO A 98 7.46 -14.13 9.35
CA PRO A 98 7.94 -12.79 9.70
C PRO A 98 9.47 -12.72 9.84
N GLU A 99 10.11 -13.79 10.29
CA GLU A 99 11.55 -13.91 10.42
C GLU A 99 12.27 -13.78 9.07
N ASP A 100 11.66 -14.26 7.98
CA ASP A 100 12.25 -14.16 6.64
C ASP A 100 12.24 -12.70 6.16
N VAL A 101 11.19 -11.94 6.52
CA VAL A 101 11.13 -10.50 6.28
C VAL A 101 12.23 -9.79 7.08
N GLU A 102 12.38 -10.10 8.37
CA GLU A 102 13.39 -9.49 9.23
C GLU A 102 14.81 -9.76 8.72
N ASN A 103 15.10 -11.01 8.34
CA ASN A 103 16.40 -11.42 7.82
C ASN A 103 16.73 -10.79 6.44
N ALA A 104 15.73 -10.45 5.64
CA ALA A 104 15.90 -9.79 4.36
C ALA A 104 16.11 -8.28 4.45
N ILE A 105 15.78 -7.65 5.60
CA ILE A 105 15.94 -6.21 5.78
C ILE A 105 17.42 -5.84 5.78
N ARG A 106 17.77 -4.85 4.96
CA ARG A 106 19.13 -4.28 4.83
C ARG A 106 19.08 -2.80 5.20
N GLU A 107 20.26 -2.22 5.39
CA GLU A 107 20.40 -0.78 5.66
C GLU A 107 19.78 0.07 4.54
N ASP A 108 19.88 -0.36 3.29
CA ASP A 108 19.34 0.33 2.11
C ASP A 108 17.91 -0.08 1.75
N THR A 109 17.20 -0.86 2.58
CA THR A 109 15.80 -1.22 2.33
C THR A 109 14.92 0.03 2.40
N ALA A 110 14.19 0.29 1.31
CA ALA A 110 13.24 1.39 1.18
C ALA A 110 11.86 1.01 1.70
N ILE A 111 11.37 -0.18 1.29
CA ILE A 111 10.00 -0.62 1.53
C ILE A 111 9.91 -2.14 1.57
N VAL A 112 9.04 -2.63 2.43
CA VAL A 112 8.52 -4.00 2.42
C VAL A 112 7.09 -3.94 1.89
N SER A 113 6.75 -4.77 0.91
CA SER A 113 5.40 -4.86 0.33
C SER A 113 4.93 -6.30 0.34
N ILE A 114 3.98 -6.62 1.21
CA ILE A 114 3.40 -7.95 1.35
C ILE A 114 1.88 -7.83 1.28
N MET A 115 1.25 -8.60 0.39
CA MET A 115 -0.22 -8.61 0.27
C MET A 115 -0.88 -9.04 1.58
N TYR A 116 -2.04 -8.50 1.88
CA TYR A 116 -2.77 -8.82 3.10
C TYR A 116 -3.41 -10.21 3.03
N ALA A 117 -4.05 -10.49 1.92
CA ALA A 117 -4.67 -11.79 1.65
C ALA A 117 -4.50 -12.16 0.18
N ASN A 118 -4.18 -13.42 -0.09
CA ASN A 118 -3.97 -13.87 -1.45
C ASN A 118 -5.29 -14.05 -2.21
N ASN A 119 -5.31 -13.62 -3.46
CA ASN A 119 -6.48 -13.64 -4.33
C ASN A 119 -6.86 -15.03 -4.88
N GLU A 120 -5.96 -16.01 -4.82
CA GLU A 120 -6.18 -17.35 -5.37
C GLU A 120 -6.55 -18.35 -4.29
N ILE A 121 -5.79 -18.41 -3.20
CA ILE A 121 -5.98 -19.41 -2.14
C ILE A 121 -6.55 -18.84 -0.84
N GLY A 122 -6.70 -17.52 -0.72
CA GLY A 122 -7.33 -16.85 0.43
C GLY A 122 -6.50 -16.79 1.70
N THR A 123 -5.23 -17.21 1.68
CA THR A 123 -4.34 -17.13 2.85
C THR A 123 -4.14 -15.69 3.28
N ILE A 124 -4.34 -15.43 4.58
CA ILE A 124 -4.09 -14.14 5.22
C ILE A 124 -2.68 -14.14 5.79
N GLN A 125 -1.90 -13.11 5.49
CA GLN A 125 -0.52 -12.95 5.94
C GLN A 125 -0.44 -12.38 7.37
N PRO A 126 0.65 -12.63 8.12
CA PRO A 126 0.86 -12.12 9.47
C PRO A 126 1.23 -10.63 9.48
N ILE A 127 0.31 -9.78 8.99
CA ILE A 127 0.52 -8.36 8.71
C ILE A 127 0.96 -7.58 9.94
N SER A 128 0.35 -7.84 11.10
CA SER A 128 0.69 -7.16 12.35
C SER A 128 2.14 -7.43 12.79
N GLU A 129 2.61 -8.66 12.63
CA GLU A 129 3.97 -9.07 12.99
C GLU A 129 4.98 -8.46 12.00
N ILE A 130 4.70 -8.54 10.70
CA ILE A 130 5.53 -7.91 9.65
C ILE A 130 5.60 -6.40 9.85
N GLY A 131 4.46 -5.75 10.12
CA GLY A 131 4.40 -4.31 10.40
C GLY A 131 5.22 -3.91 11.64
N ALA A 132 5.20 -4.72 12.70
CA ALA A 132 6.01 -4.50 13.88
C ALA A 132 7.52 -4.60 13.59
N ILE A 133 7.93 -5.58 12.77
CA ILE A 133 9.31 -5.73 12.31
C ILE A 133 9.73 -4.51 11.47
N CYS A 134 8.95 -4.13 10.48
CA CYS A 134 9.24 -2.96 9.65
C CYS A 134 9.39 -1.68 10.50
N ARG A 135 8.49 -1.49 11.47
CA ARG A 135 8.56 -0.37 12.42
C ARG A 135 9.83 -0.38 13.26
N LYS A 136 10.23 -1.54 13.79
CA LYS A 136 11.46 -1.74 14.58
C LYS A 136 12.71 -1.34 13.79
N HIS A 137 12.75 -1.67 12.50
CA HIS A 137 13.88 -1.39 11.61
C HIS A 137 13.78 -0.04 10.87
N GLY A 138 12.71 0.73 11.08
CA GLY A 138 12.50 2.03 10.40
C GLY A 138 12.32 1.92 8.88
N VAL A 139 11.80 0.78 8.40
CA VAL A 139 11.48 0.52 7.01
C VAL A 139 9.99 0.73 6.78
N LEU A 140 9.60 1.32 5.65
CA LEU A 140 8.20 1.52 5.31
C LEU A 140 7.52 0.18 4.97
N PHE A 141 6.27 0.02 5.42
CA PHE A 141 5.46 -1.16 5.17
C PHE A 141 4.23 -0.82 4.33
N HIS A 142 4.14 -1.44 3.16
CA HIS A 142 2.99 -1.43 2.27
C HIS A 142 2.28 -2.79 2.28
N THR A 143 0.96 -2.79 2.18
CA THR A 143 0.17 -4.00 1.95
C THR A 143 -0.88 -3.78 0.86
N ASP A 144 -0.91 -4.68 -0.12
CA ASP A 144 -2.05 -4.82 -1.03
C ASP A 144 -3.19 -5.50 -0.26
N ALA A 145 -4.19 -4.71 0.15
CA ALA A 145 -5.36 -5.18 0.88
C ALA A 145 -6.61 -5.32 -0.02
N VAL A 146 -6.43 -5.37 -1.33
CA VAL A 146 -7.52 -5.47 -2.32
C VAL A 146 -8.45 -6.65 -2.03
N GLN A 147 -7.92 -7.77 -1.58
CA GLN A 147 -8.72 -8.97 -1.26
C GLN A 147 -9.15 -9.05 0.21
N ALA A 148 -8.53 -8.28 1.09
CA ALA A 148 -8.81 -8.32 2.53
C ALA A 148 -9.85 -7.29 2.98
N ALA A 149 -9.81 -6.11 2.37
CA ALA A 149 -10.69 -5.01 2.74
C ALA A 149 -12.17 -5.40 2.65
N GLY A 150 -12.92 -5.08 3.71
CA GLY A 150 -14.33 -5.45 3.82
C GLY A 150 -14.60 -6.89 4.29
N TYR A 151 -13.61 -7.78 4.26
CA TYR A 151 -13.72 -9.18 4.72
C TYR A 151 -13.00 -9.40 6.04
N VAL A 152 -11.90 -8.70 6.27
CA VAL A 152 -11.15 -8.70 7.53
C VAL A 152 -11.17 -7.30 8.14
N LYS A 153 -11.12 -7.26 9.47
CA LYS A 153 -10.98 -5.98 10.17
C LYS A 153 -9.52 -5.53 10.08
N ILE A 154 -9.30 -4.43 9.39
CA ILE A 154 -7.99 -3.78 9.26
C ILE A 154 -7.93 -2.59 10.20
N ASP A 155 -6.80 -2.40 10.89
CA ASP A 155 -6.49 -1.22 11.68
C ASP A 155 -5.05 -0.80 11.38
N VAL A 156 -4.90 0.15 10.44
CA VAL A 156 -3.58 0.56 9.90
C VAL A 156 -2.61 1.07 10.97
N GLN A 157 -3.13 1.61 12.08
CA GLN A 157 -2.27 2.08 13.17
C GLN A 157 -1.76 0.92 14.02
N LYS A 158 -2.66 -0.01 14.42
CA LYS A 158 -2.28 -1.17 15.24
C LYS A 158 -1.37 -2.14 14.50
N GLU A 159 -1.61 -2.29 13.21
CA GLU A 159 -0.84 -3.20 12.33
C GLU A 159 0.43 -2.55 11.78
N ASN A 160 0.73 -1.30 12.16
CA ASN A 160 1.91 -0.54 11.73
C ASN A 160 2.04 -0.42 10.21
N ILE A 161 0.93 -0.33 9.50
CA ILE A 161 0.89 -0.16 8.06
C ILE A 161 1.19 1.31 7.71
N ASP A 162 2.09 1.54 6.77
CA ASP A 162 2.43 2.87 6.27
C ASP A 162 1.69 3.24 5.00
N LEU A 163 1.46 2.24 4.13
CA LEU A 163 0.69 2.38 2.90
C LEU A 163 -0.22 1.16 2.72
N LEU A 164 -1.43 1.38 2.19
CA LEU A 164 -2.37 0.29 1.93
C LEU A 164 -3.17 0.57 0.66
N SER A 165 -3.21 -0.42 -0.24
CA SER A 165 -3.96 -0.37 -1.49
C SER A 165 -5.32 -1.05 -1.38
N MET A 166 -6.36 -0.42 -1.93
CA MET A 166 -7.71 -0.96 -2.02
C MET A 166 -8.37 -0.68 -3.37
N THR A 167 -9.43 -1.44 -3.68
CA THR A 167 -10.27 -1.23 -4.86
C THR A 167 -11.74 -1.47 -4.56
N ALA A 168 -12.62 -0.63 -5.12
CA ALA A 168 -14.05 -0.71 -4.86
C ALA A 168 -14.71 -1.95 -5.49
N HIS A 169 -14.27 -2.40 -6.67
CA HIS A 169 -14.92 -3.51 -7.37
C HIS A 169 -14.80 -4.87 -6.67
N LYS A 170 -13.92 -5.01 -5.68
CA LYS A 170 -13.85 -6.18 -4.80
C LYS A 170 -14.79 -6.08 -3.59
N LEU A 171 -15.40 -4.90 -3.39
CA LEU A 171 -16.35 -4.57 -2.33
C LEU A 171 -17.75 -4.26 -2.88
N HIS A 172 -18.11 -4.88 -4.01
CA HIS A 172 -19.39 -4.64 -4.73
C HIS A 172 -19.57 -3.20 -5.22
N GLY A 173 -18.50 -2.40 -5.23
CA GLY A 173 -18.48 -1.04 -5.77
C GLY A 173 -18.16 -1.00 -7.28
N PRO A 174 -18.10 0.19 -7.88
CA PRO A 174 -17.80 0.35 -9.29
C PRO A 174 -16.33 0.03 -9.62
N LYS A 175 -16.08 -0.38 -10.87
CA LYS A 175 -14.74 -0.39 -11.47
C LYS A 175 -14.28 1.07 -11.68
N GLY A 176 -12.97 1.29 -11.73
CA GLY A 176 -12.41 2.62 -11.93
C GLY A 176 -12.39 3.47 -10.64
N CYS A 177 -12.52 2.84 -9.49
CA CYS A 177 -12.44 3.49 -8.19
C CYS A 177 -11.62 2.63 -7.23
N GLY A 178 -10.62 3.22 -6.62
CA GLY A 178 -9.76 2.62 -5.60
C GLY A 178 -9.21 3.69 -4.68
N LEU A 179 -8.31 3.32 -3.83
CA LEU A 179 -7.61 4.24 -2.93
C LEU A 179 -6.23 3.73 -2.54
N LEU A 180 -5.38 4.66 -2.17
CA LEU A 180 -4.14 4.44 -1.44
C LEU A 180 -4.25 5.16 -0.09
N TYR A 181 -4.11 4.41 1.01
CA TYR A 181 -3.82 4.99 2.31
C TYR A 181 -2.33 5.29 2.39
N ILE A 182 -1.99 6.49 2.83
CA ILE A 182 -0.60 6.93 3.06
C ILE A 182 -0.54 7.55 4.44
N ARG A 183 0.17 6.91 5.37
CA ARG A 183 0.35 7.43 6.72
C ARG A 183 1.01 8.81 6.70
N LYS A 184 0.50 9.72 7.50
CA LYS A 184 1.10 11.06 7.66
C LYS A 184 2.59 10.99 7.97
N GLY A 185 3.38 11.71 7.18
CA GLY A 185 4.84 11.77 7.31
C GLY A 185 5.60 10.81 6.40
N VAL A 186 4.94 9.88 5.74
CA VAL A 186 5.54 9.07 4.68
C VAL A 186 5.88 9.98 3.51
N ARG A 187 7.13 9.90 3.04
CA ARG A 187 7.57 10.61 1.83
C ARG A 187 7.31 9.74 0.61
N ILE A 188 6.56 10.29 -0.32
CA ILE A 188 6.18 9.64 -1.56
C ILE A 188 6.21 10.66 -2.69
N GLU A 189 6.71 10.28 -3.86
CA GLU A 189 6.58 11.08 -5.08
C GLU A 189 5.22 10.86 -5.74
N ASN A 190 4.73 11.88 -6.43
CA ASN A 190 3.48 11.77 -7.17
C ASN A 190 3.64 10.79 -8.35
N LEU A 191 2.68 9.88 -8.53
CA LEU A 191 2.64 9.01 -9.70
C LEU A 191 2.23 9.79 -10.96
N ILE A 192 1.29 10.73 -10.80
CA ILE A 192 0.78 11.58 -11.87
C ILE A 192 1.03 13.03 -11.49
N CYS A 193 1.70 13.79 -12.35
CA CYS A 193 1.92 15.22 -12.17
C CYS A 193 0.70 15.99 -12.68
N GLY A 194 0.08 16.79 -11.81
CA GLY A 194 -1.14 17.51 -12.14
C GLY A 194 -1.48 18.64 -11.19
N GLY A 195 -2.72 19.03 -11.15
CA GLY A 195 -3.22 20.21 -10.45
C GLY A 195 -3.54 20.02 -8.97
N ALA A 196 -3.03 19.00 -8.31
CA ALA A 196 -3.19 18.74 -6.87
C ALA A 196 -4.67 18.68 -6.41
N GLN A 197 -5.51 17.96 -7.13
CA GLN A 197 -6.89 17.68 -6.73
C GLN A 197 -7.02 16.52 -5.75
N GLU A 198 -6.03 15.62 -5.75
CA GLU A 198 -5.80 14.53 -4.80
C GLU A 198 -4.40 14.63 -4.20
#